data_5d997b9fbea64a4a66f001b0cf8bdb1d
#
_entry.id   5d997b9fbea64a4a66f001b0cf8bdb1d
#
_cell.length_a   1.000
_cell.length_b   1.000
_cell.length_c   1.000
_cell.angle_alpha   90.00
_cell.angle_beta   90.00
_cell.angle_gamma   90.00
#
_symmetry.space_group_name_H-M   'P 1'
#
loop_
_entity.id
_entity.type
_entity.pdbx_description
1 polymer ?
#
loop_
_entity_poly.entity_id
_entity_poly.type
_entity_poly.pdbx_seq_one_letter_code
_entity_poly.pdbx_strand_id
1 'polypeptide(L)'
;MRLKLFTLLACGLMLGSIRAQDQHFSQFFASPLTLNPALTGMYQGRYRVSFIHRQQWQQVLDSPYSTFSAAADFRYYLNPNKRRYKDAFGVGMVFYTDRVSSVNFSTNQIMLSGAFHKALDPRSYQTLSLGIQLGIAQRNISYDELSFEDEFNGEDGYSVGSTGERLPENNFAFGDYQIGLNYSYAPEDGLGVFIGAAMHHIGEPEQSFFFEATEDELVQVSNKLPRRYSGYINLRLPLGKFVEFHPRVLAYSQGPHLALNGGANFRMLFNRDKGLALHLGGWARPVRNMDEFSVSSFIALMGIEYSNFIVGFSYDLGLDQLPQNWRQRNSFEISVSYLGNADDTEAVPCPKF
;
A
#
# COMPACT_ATOMS: atom_id res chain seq x y z
N MET A 1 40.52 24.41 -20.58
CA MET A 1 39.43 25.21 -19.94
C MET A 1 38.06 24.85 -20.50
N ARG A 2 37.86 24.67 -21.81
CA ARG A 2 36.57 24.32 -22.43
C ARG A 2 36.02 22.95 -22.05
N LEU A 3 36.88 21.94 -21.83
CA LEU A 3 36.48 20.58 -21.49
C LEU A 3 35.93 20.48 -20.03
N LYS A 4 36.52 21.24 -19.09
CA LYS A 4 36.07 21.28 -17.70
C LYS A 4 34.69 21.99 -17.51
N LEU A 5 34.43 22.96 -18.42
CA LEU A 5 33.15 23.66 -18.44
C LEU A 5 32.02 22.77 -18.98
N PHE A 6 32.34 21.90 -19.94
CA PHE A 6 31.39 20.93 -20.52
C PHE A 6 31.05 19.80 -19.53
N THR A 7 32.04 19.36 -18.72
CA THR A 7 31.80 18.35 -17.65
C THR A 7 30.98 18.91 -16.50
N LEU A 8 31.17 20.17 -16.12
CA LEU A 8 30.34 20.85 -15.10
C LEU A 8 28.91 21.10 -15.60
N LEU A 9 28.73 21.43 -16.89
CA LEU A 9 27.40 21.59 -17.49
C LEU A 9 26.66 20.26 -17.64
N ALA A 10 27.37 19.17 -17.94
CA ALA A 10 26.81 17.82 -18.00
C ALA A 10 26.44 17.26 -16.63
N CYS A 11 27.20 17.55 -15.57
CA CYS A 11 26.83 17.21 -14.18
C CYS A 11 25.62 18.00 -13.68
N GLY A 12 25.45 19.27 -14.09
CA GLY A 12 24.31 20.10 -13.70
C GLY A 12 22.98 19.67 -14.36
N LEU A 13 23.00 18.90 -15.45
CA LEU A 13 21.81 18.39 -16.11
C LEU A 13 21.29 17.06 -15.55
N MET A 14 22.00 16.43 -14.60
CA MET A 14 21.58 15.18 -13.95
C MET A 14 20.88 15.39 -12.59
N LEU A 15 20.47 16.59 -12.25
CA LEU A 15 19.58 16.82 -11.10
C LEU A 15 18.14 16.38 -11.45
N GLY A 16 17.98 15.13 -11.78
CA GLY A 16 16.67 14.49 -11.82
C GLY A 16 16.04 14.60 -10.43
N SER A 17 14.87 15.20 -10.32
CA SER A 17 14.11 15.30 -9.07
C SER A 17 13.94 13.89 -8.50
N ILE A 18 14.66 13.59 -7.43
CA ILE A 18 14.48 12.34 -6.65
C ILE A 18 13.11 12.48 -6.00
N ARG A 19 12.12 11.74 -6.51
CA ARG A 19 10.77 11.69 -5.93
C ARG A 19 10.63 10.37 -5.20
N ALA A 20 10.26 10.43 -3.91
CA ALA A 20 9.98 9.25 -3.12
C ALA A 20 8.68 8.58 -3.59
N GLN A 21 8.67 7.24 -3.62
CA GLN A 21 7.47 6.44 -3.85
C GLN A 21 6.81 6.12 -2.51
N ASP A 22 5.47 6.02 -2.51
CA ASP A 22 4.76 5.46 -1.39
C ASP A 22 5.05 3.97 -1.24
N GLN A 23 5.11 3.53 0.00
CA GLN A 23 5.22 2.12 0.32
C GLN A 23 3.94 1.37 -0.10
N HIS A 24 4.10 0.13 -0.52
CA HIS A 24 3.01 -0.74 -0.91
C HIS A 24 3.22 -2.15 -0.37
N PHE A 25 2.12 -2.84 -0.11
CA PHE A 25 2.15 -4.23 0.34
C PHE A 25 2.18 -5.19 -0.85
N SER A 26 2.92 -6.29 -0.68
CA SER A 26 2.92 -7.42 -1.63
C SER A 26 1.59 -8.17 -1.55
N GLN A 27 1.05 -8.31 -0.33
CA GLN A 27 -0.30 -8.80 -0.07
C GLN A 27 -1.33 -7.66 -0.18
N PHE A 28 -1.39 -6.96 -1.33
CA PHE A 28 -2.24 -5.78 -1.53
C PHE A 28 -3.73 -6.02 -1.25
N PHE A 29 -4.19 -7.26 -1.41
CA PHE A 29 -5.56 -7.67 -1.13
C PHE A 29 -5.85 -7.83 0.38
N ALA A 30 -4.83 -7.98 1.22
CA ALA A 30 -4.99 -8.08 2.68
C ALA A 30 -5.16 -6.70 3.37
N SER A 31 -4.85 -5.61 2.67
CA SER A 31 -5.07 -4.24 3.13
C SER A 31 -5.90 -3.43 2.12
N PRO A 32 -7.18 -3.76 1.94
CA PRO A 32 -7.98 -3.21 0.85
C PRO A 32 -8.23 -1.70 0.96
N LEU A 33 -8.31 -1.13 2.16
CA LEU A 33 -8.52 0.31 2.36
C LEU A 33 -7.29 1.14 1.97
N THR A 34 -6.09 0.56 2.00
CA THR A 34 -4.87 1.23 1.49
C THR A 34 -4.74 1.11 -0.02
N LEU A 35 -5.46 0.18 -0.63
CA LEU A 35 -5.45 -0.07 -2.07
C LEU A 35 -6.45 0.81 -2.81
N ASN A 36 -7.71 0.87 -2.33
CA ASN A 36 -8.80 1.56 -3.00
C ASN A 36 -9.94 1.87 -2.02
N PRO A 37 -10.32 3.14 -1.83
CA PRO A 37 -11.46 3.52 -0.97
C PRO A 37 -12.78 2.84 -1.32
N ALA A 38 -13.02 2.50 -2.59
CA ALA A 38 -14.23 1.80 -3.04
C ALA A 38 -14.36 0.36 -2.50
N LEU A 39 -13.32 -0.17 -1.84
CA LEU A 39 -13.34 -1.48 -1.19
C LEU A 39 -13.80 -1.43 0.27
N THR A 40 -14.11 -0.24 0.81
CA THR A 40 -14.66 -0.07 2.16
C THR A 40 -16.03 -0.72 2.25
N GLY A 41 -16.20 -1.69 3.15
CA GLY A 41 -17.44 -2.48 3.24
C GLY A 41 -17.60 -3.55 2.16
N MET A 42 -16.61 -3.76 1.26
CA MET A 42 -16.68 -4.75 0.18
C MET A 42 -16.08 -6.10 0.64
N TYR A 43 -16.81 -6.85 1.42
CA TYR A 43 -16.46 -8.20 1.92
C TYR A 43 -17.73 -8.99 2.28
N GLN A 44 -17.56 -10.28 2.55
CA GLN A 44 -18.63 -11.10 3.11
C GLN A 44 -18.66 -10.93 4.62
N GLY A 45 -19.74 -10.35 5.16
CA GLY A 45 -19.90 -10.08 6.58
C GLY A 45 -20.41 -8.67 6.86
N ARG A 46 -20.54 -8.34 8.15
CA ARG A 46 -21.01 -7.02 8.60
C ARG A 46 -19.87 -6.08 8.94
N TYR A 47 -18.73 -6.63 9.37
CA TYR A 47 -17.53 -5.84 9.65
C TYR A 47 -16.27 -6.65 9.32
N ARG A 48 -15.21 -5.92 9.01
CA ARG A 48 -13.87 -6.46 8.82
C ARG A 48 -12.89 -5.70 9.67
N VAL A 49 -11.94 -6.44 10.28
CA VAL A 49 -10.75 -5.87 10.91
C VAL A 49 -9.55 -6.52 10.25
N SER A 50 -8.59 -5.73 9.82
CA SER A 50 -7.39 -6.22 9.15
C SER A 50 -6.14 -5.54 9.69
N PHE A 51 -5.07 -6.33 9.80
CA PHE A 51 -3.73 -5.90 10.18
C PHE A 51 -2.74 -6.45 9.17
N ILE A 52 -1.76 -5.65 8.79
CA ILE A 52 -0.65 -6.09 7.98
C ILE A 52 0.62 -5.39 8.45
N HIS A 53 1.68 -6.17 8.55
CA HIS A 53 3.02 -5.68 8.89
C HIS A 53 4.00 -6.15 7.83
N ARG A 54 4.83 -5.24 7.35
CA ARG A 54 5.90 -5.48 6.39
C ARG A 54 7.22 -5.02 6.97
N GLN A 55 8.25 -5.85 6.81
CA GLN A 55 9.62 -5.50 7.13
C GLN A 55 10.51 -5.71 5.91
N GLN A 56 11.32 -4.70 5.57
CA GLN A 56 12.12 -4.69 4.35
C GLN A 56 13.60 -4.49 4.68
N TRP A 57 14.47 -5.17 3.90
CA TRP A 57 15.92 -5.00 3.90
C TRP A 57 16.60 -5.35 5.23
N GLN A 58 16.03 -6.27 6.00
CA GLN A 58 16.56 -6.70 7.29
C GLN A 58 17.99 -7.25 7.20
N GLN A 59 18.38 -7.80 6.04
CA GLN A 59 19.74 -8.33 5.83
C GLN A 59 20.75 -7.28 5.39
N VAL A 60 20.30 -6.10 5.01
CA VAL A 60 21.12 -5.01 4.45
C VAL A 60 21.32 -3.88 5.44
N LEU A 61 20.30 -3.56 6.20
CA LEU A 61 20.27 -2.46 7.16
C LEU A 61 20.28 -3.00 8.59
N ASP A 62 21.05 -2.38 9.46
CA ASP A 62 21.02 -2.66 10.90
C ASP A 62 19.63 -2.33 11.49
N SER A 63 18.96 -1.34 10.92
CA SER A 63 17.62 -0.92 11.27
C SER A 63 16.72 -0.97 10.01
N PRO A 64 15.94 -2.06 9.81
CA PRO A 64 15.14 -2.28 8.61
C PRO A 64 13.95 -1.32 8.52
N TYR A 65 13.47 -1.10 7.28
CA TYR A 65 12.21 -0.40 7.06
C TYR A 65 11.04 -1.22 7.60
N SER A 66 10.13 -0.57 8.31
CA SER A 66 8.96 -1.19 8.92
C SER A 66 7.70 -0.44 8.51
N THR A 67 6.76 -1.13 7.87
CA THR A 67 5.46 -0.60 7.46
C THR A 67 4.36 -1.40 8.15
N PHE A 68 3.40 -0.72 8.75
CA PHE A 68 2.26 -1.34 9.41
C PHE A 68 0.96 -0.65 9.00
N SER A 69 -0.09 -1.43 8.79
CA SER A 69 -1.45 -0.91 8.60
C SER A 69 -2.45 -1.69 9.44
N ALA A 70 -3.37 -0.96 10.04
CA ALA A 70 -4.53 -1.49 10.74
C ALA A 70 -5.79 -0.82 10.19
N ALA A 71 -6.80 -1.61 9.83
CA ALA A 71 -8.04 -1.07 9.30
C ALA A 71 -9.25 -1.80 9.91
N ALA A 72 -10.33 -1.03 10.08
CA ALA A 72 -11.63 -1.56 10.44
C ALA A 72 -12.70 -0.91 9.57
N ASP A 73 -13.59 -1.72 9.02
CA ASP A 73 -14.69 -1.22 8.20
C ASP A 73 -15.98 -2.01 8.42
N PHE A 74 -17.09 -1.31 8.21
CA PHE A 74 -18.44 -1.79 8.45
C PHE A 74 -19.27 -1.65 7.18
N ARG A 75 -20.19 -2.60 6.95
CA ARG A 75 -21.15 -2.58 5.85
C ARG A 75 -22.57 -2.42 6.39
N TYR A 76 -23.34 -1.54 5.76
CA TYR A 76 -24.75 -1.30 6.02
C TYR A 76 -25.55 -1.43 4.74
N TYR A 77 -26.59 -2.27 4.75
CA TYR A 77 -27.53 -2.35 3.65
C TYR A 77 -28.58 -1.25 3.79
N LEU A 78 -28.79 -0.48 2.72
CA LEU A 78 -29.78 0.62 2.74
C LEU A 78 -31.22 0.11 2.84
N ASN A 79 -31.49 -1.09 2.31
CA ASN A 79 -32.78 -1.72 2.37
C ASN A 79 -32.62 -3.22 2.72
N PRO A 80 -32.42 -3.55 4.00
CA PRO A 80 -32.15 -4.93 4.43
C PRO A 80 -33.29 -5.92 4.09
N ASN A 81 -34.54 -5.43 4.02
CA ASN A 81 -35.72 -6.23 3.71
C ASN A 81 -35.89 -6.50 2.21
N LYS A 82 -35.15 -5.82 1.33
CA LYS A 82 -35.19 -6.09 -0.12
C LYS A 82 -34.36 -7.35 -0.44
N ARG A 83 -34.98 -8.31 -1.12
CA ARG A 83 -34.31 -9.50 -1.62
C ARG A 83 -33.55 -9.27 -2.93
N ARG A 84 -33.84 -8.16 -3.63
CA ARG A 84 -33.28 -7.80 -4.94
C ARG A 84 -32.60 -6.45 -4.86
N TYR A 85 -31.51 -6.28 -5.63
CA TYR A 85 -30.73 -5.03 -5.70
C TYR A 85 -30.30 -4.54 -4.29
N LYS A 86 -29.46 -5.30 -3.63
CA LYS A 86 -28.98 -4.98 -2.29
C LYS A 86 -27.92 -3.89 -2.36
N ASP A 87 -28.37 -2.63 -2.40
CA ASP A 87 -27.48 -1.47 -2.28
C ASP A 87 -26.93 -1.38 -0.86
N ALA A 88 -25.67 -1.05 -0.72
CA ALA A 88 -25.00 -0.97 0.57
C ALA A 88 -24.12 0.28 0.68
N PHE A 89 -23.84 0.64 1.91
CA PHE A 89 -22.90 1.70 2.25
C PHE A 89 -21.81 1.13 3.18
N GLY A 90 -20.56 1.46 2.91
CA GLY A 90 -19.41 1.09 3.73
C GLY A 90 -18.84 2.31 4.43
N VAL A 91 -18.49 2.17 5.70
CA VAL A 91 -17.68 3.14 6.45
C VAL A 91 -16.51 2.44 7.09
N GLY A 92 -15.37 3.10 7.16
CA GLY A 92 -14.18 2.50 7.74
C GLY A 92 -13.14 3.53 8.13
N MET A 93 -12.13 3.04 8.81
CA MET A 93 -10.96 3.79 9.20
C MET A 93 -9.72 2.94 8.94
N VAL A 94 -8.66 3.57 8.50
CA VAL A 94 -7.35 2.95 8.38
C VAL A 94 -6.31 3.82 9.08
N PHE A 95 -5.49 3.16 9.87
CA PHE A 95 -4.23 3.68 10.38
C PHE A 95 -3.10 3.04 9.59
N TYR A 96 -2.15 3.87 9.19
CA TYR A 96 -0.96 3.44 8.46
C TYR A 96 0.26 4.12 9.07
N THR A 97 1.34 3.38 9.25
CA THR A 97 2.62 3.92 9.67
C THR A 97 3.75 3.30 8.87
N ASP A 98 4.68 4.12 8.46
CA ASP A 98 5.91 3.74 7.78
C ASP A 98 7.09 4.35 8.51
N ARG A 99 8.10 3.53 8.84
CA ARG A 99 9.25 3.94 9.64
C ARG A 99 10.55 3.53 8.99
N VAL A 100 11.45 4.50 8.89
CA VAL A 100 12.84 4.35 8.51
C VAL A 100 13.70 4.54 9.76
N SER A 101 14.10 3.43 10.38
CA SER A 101 14.74 3.49 11.71
C SER A 101 16.15 4.09 11.69
N SER A 102 16.87 4.03 10.55
CA SER A 102 18.24 4.55 10.44
C SER A 102 18.38 6.07 10.65
N VAL A 103 17.30 6.80 10.45
CA VAL A 103 17.23 8.27 10.64
C VAL A 103 16.04 8.66 11.49
N ASN A 104 15.41 7.71 12.19
CA ASN A 104 14.20 7.91 12.98
C ASN A 104 13.09 8.69 12.26
N PHE A 105 13.01 8.48 10.92
CA PHE A 105 11.98 9.09 10.09
C PHE A 105 10.73 8.23 10.08
N SER A 106 9.57 8.83 10.34
CA SER A 106 8.29 8.13 10.29
C SER A 106 7.21 8.96 9.63
N THR A 107 6.32 8.26 8.91
CA THR A 107 5.07 8.80 8.39
C THR A 107 3.92 8.06 9.06
N ASN A 108 3.04 8.77 9.75
CA ASN A 108 1.85 8.23 10.38
C ASN A 108 0.62 8.82 9.70
N GLN A 109 -0.34 7.99 9.32
CA GLN A 109 -1.53 8.41 8.59
C GLN A 109 -2.78 7.81 9.20
N ILE A 110 -3.81 8.63 9.41
CA ILE A 110 -5.14 8.21 9.83
C ILE A 110 -6.13 8.69 8.77
N MET A 111 -6.90 7.76 8.20
CA MET A 111 -7.84 8.03 7.13
C MET A 111 -9.22 7.49 7.49
N LEU A 112 -10.25 8.30 7.27
CA LEU A 112 -11.65 7.89 7.28
C LEU A 112 -12.09 7.57 5.86
N SER A 113 -12.78 6.46 5.69
CA SER A 113 -13.20 5.94 4.38
C SER A 113 -14.69 5.71 4.33
N GLY A 114 -15.30 6.08 3.21
CA GLY A 114 -16.70 5.83 2.91
C GLY A 114 -16.87 5.33 1.48
N ALA A 115 -17.75 4.32 1.28
CA ALA A 115 -18.06 3.83 -0.05
C ALA A 115 -19.54 3.53 -0.23
N PHE A 116 -20.04 3.79 -1.42
CA PHE A 116 -21.38 3.41 -1.83
C PHE A 116 -21.32 2.27 -2.85
N HIS A 117 -22.09 1.22 -2.60
CA HIS A 117 -22.15 0.01 -3.41
C HIS A 117 -23.53 -0.10 -4.07
N LYS A 118 -23.57 0.08 -5.39
CA LYS A 118 -24.78 -0.04 -6.19
C LYS A 118 -24.88 -1.42 -6.80
N ALA A 119 -25.90 -2.19 -6.41
CA ALA A 119 -26.25 -3.43 -7.08
C ALA A 119 -26.83 -3.15 -8.46
N LEU A 120 -26.25 -3.73 -9.52
CA LEU A 120 -26.65 -3.52 -10.92
C LEU A 120 -27.63 -4.58 -11.42
N ASP A 121 -27.70 -5.72 -10.74
CA ASP A 121 -28.59 -6.82 -11.08
C ASP A 121 -29.46 -7.29 -9.89
N PRO A 122 -30.57 -7.99 -10.13
CA PRO A 122 -31.51 -8.39 -9.07
C PRO A 122 -30.90 -9.35 -8.04
N ARG A 123 -29.87 -10.11 -8.40
CA ARG A 123 -29.17 -11.05 -7.52
C ARG A 123 -27.99 -10.41 -6.77
N SER A 124 -27.69 -9.15 -7.11
CA SER A 124 -26.53 -8.41 -6.57
C SER A 124 -25.18 -9.08 -6.85
N TYR A 125 -25.09 -9.86 -7.95
CA TYR A 125 -23.83 -10.42 -8.42
C TYR A 125 -22.94 -9.37 -9.05
N GLN A 126 -23.56 -8.33 -9.64
CA GLN A 126 -22.86 -7.18 -10.21
C GLN A 126 -23.01 -5.98 -9.29
N THR A 127 -21.88 -5.41 -8.88
CA THR A 127 -21.86 -4.24 -8.01
C THR A 127 -20.87 -3.23 -8.55
N LEU A 128 -21.31 -1.98 -8.64
CA LEU A 128 -20.46 -0.82 -8.90
C LEU A 128 -20.30 -0.06 -7.59
N SER A 129 -19.06 0.24 -7.23
CA SER A 129 -18.72 0.90 -5.97
C SER A 129 -17.94 2.18 -6.23
N LEU A 130 -18.32 3.25 -5.57
CA LEU A 130 -17.60 4.51 -5.53
C LEU A 130 -17.19 4.77 -4.07
N GLY A 131 -15.92 5.09 -3.85
CA GLY A 131 -15.39 5.35 -2.51
C GLY A 131 -14.58 6.64 -2.45
N ILE A 132 -14.62 7.27 -1.29
CA ILE A 132 -13.79 8.42 -0.94
C ILE A 132 -13.08 8.14 0.38
N GLN A 133 -11.89 8.69 0.54
CA GLN A 133 -11.12 8.61 1.76
C GLN A 133 -10.46 9.94 2.02
N LEU A 134 -10.47 10.38 3.27
CA LEU A 134 -9.91 11.64 3.71
C LEU A 134 -9.26 11.46 5.09
N GLY A 135 -8.18 12.18 5.31
CA GLY A 135 -7.48 12.09 6.58
C GLY A 135 -6.28 13.00 6.67
N ILE A 136 -5.45 12.71 7.65
CA ILE A 136 -4.25 13.46 7.99
C ILE A 136 -3.06 12.51 7.99
N ALA A 137 -1.97 12.94 7.36
CA ALA A 137 -0.67 12.32 7.45
C ALA A 137 0.28 13.25 8.21
N GLN A 138 1.05 12.69 9.15
CA GLN A 138 2.09 13.38 9.90
C GLN A 138 3.43 12.74 9.59
N ARG A 139 4.43 13.57 9.34
CA ARG A 139 5.83 13.17 9.19
C ARG A 139 6.63 13.66 10.37
N ASN A 140 7.49 12.78 10.89
CA ASN A 140 8.37 13.08 12.00
C ASN A 140 9.79 12.62 11.66
N ILE A 141 10.78 13.39 12.10
CA ILE A 141 12.19 13.03 12.06
C ILE A 141 12.80 13.33 13.43
N SER A 142 13.70 12.49 13.94
CA SER A 142 14.50 12.82 15.12
C SER A 142 15.91 13.19 14.67
N TYR A 143 16.39 14.31 15.18
CA TYR A 143 17.75 14.77 14.94
C TYR A 143 18.73 14.27 16.02
N ASP A 144 18.23 13.69 17.12
CA ASP A 144 19.02 13.35 18.31
C ASP A 144 20.15 12.34 18.06
N GLU A 145 19.99 11.47 17.05
CA GLU A 145 20.98 10.45 16.69
C GLU A 145 21.75 10.78 15.40
N LEU A 146 21.51 11.96 14.82
CA LEU A 146 22.23 12.41 13.64
C LEU A 146 23.52 13.11 14.07
N SER A 147 24.58 12.92 13.30
CA SER A 147 25.86 13.62 13.48
C SER A 147 26.08 14.54 12.30
N PHE A 148 26.38 15.79 12.58
CA PHE A 148 26.63 16.84 11.59
C PHE A 148 28.12 17.08 11.44
N GLU A 149 28.57 17.59 10.29
CA GLU A 149 29.98 17.77 9.99
C GLU A 149 30.68 18.72 10.99
N ASP A 150 29.98 19.74 11.45
CA ASP A 150 30.47 20.74 12.40
C ASP A 150 30.62 20.22 13.84
N GLU A 151 30.04 19.06 14.14
CA GLU A 151 30.15 18.36 15.42
C GLU A 151 31.44 17.48 15.52
N PHE A 152 32.16 17.29 14.39
CA PHE A 152 33.39 16.52 14.39
C PHE A 152 34.56 17.32 15.02
N ASN A 153 35.07 16.85 16.14
CA ASN A 153 36.11 17.56 16.90
C ASN A 153 37.54 17.29 16.42
N GLY A 154 37.71 16.40 15.43
CA GLY A 154 39.01 16.06 14.84
C GLY A 154 39.91 15.13 15.67
N GLU A 155 39.51 14.75 16.87
CA GLU A 155 40.28 13.87 17.77
C GLU A 155 39.49 12.60 18.15
N ASP A 156 38.41 12.76 18.92
CA ASP A 156 37.65 11.63 19.50
C ASP A 156 36.36 11.30 18.76
N GLY A 157 35.92 12.09 17.76
CA GLY A 157 34.73 11.89 16.99
C GLY A 157 33.73 13.04 17.02
N TYR A 158 32.44 12.70 17.10
CA TYR A 158 31.35 13.67 17.02
C TYR A 158 30.81 14.03 18.41
N SER A 159 30.66 15.32 18.68
CA SER A 159 29.99 15.86 19.88
C SER A 159 28.51 16.08 19.59
N VAL A 160 27.71 15.03 19.63
CA VAL A 160 26.29 15.05 19.27
C VAL A 160 25.51 16.12 20.04
N GLY A 161 24.71 16.92 19.33
CA GLY A 161 23.85 17.96 19.88
C GLY A 161 24.52 19.33 20.02
N SER A 162 25.71 19.52 19.44
CA SER A 162 26.43 20.79 19.45
C SER A 162 26.48 21.50 18.10
N THR A 163 25.68 21.03 17.13
CA THR A 163 25.64 21.63 15.78
C THR A 163 25.19 23.10 15.82
N GLY A 164 25.83 23.94 15.04
CA GLY A 164 25.43 25.31 14.76
C GLY A 164 24.45 25.43 13.57
N GLU A 165 24.08 24.32 12.94
CA GLU A 165 23.15 24.32 11.82
C GLU A 165 21.70 24.64 12.26
N ARG A 166 20.99 25.39 11.42
CA ARG A 166 19.55 25.64 11.64
C ARG A 166 18.73 24.48 11.15
N LEU A 167 18.37 23.57 12.07
CA LEU A 167 17.50 22.45 11.75
C LEU A 167 16.05 22.92 11.61
N PRO A 168 15.29 22.40 10.62
CA PRO A 168 13.87 22.70 10.49
C PRO A 168 13.06 22.05 11.62
N GLU A 169 11.76 22.37 11.70
CA GLU A 169 10.85 21.67 12.60
C GLU A 169 10.90 20.15 12.36
N ASN A 170 10.89 19.38 13.41
CA ASN A 170 11.06 17.92 13.35
C ASN A 170 9.77 17.17 13.03
N ASN A 171 8.66 17.87 12.85
CA ASN A 171 7.38 17.30 12.50
C ASN A 171 6.51 18.28 11.72
N PHE A 172 5.66 17.74 10.84
CA PHE A 172 4.59 18.48 10.19
C PHE A 172 3.46 17.53 9.79
N ALA A 173 2.27 18.08 9.60
CA ALA A 173 1.08 17.34 9.19
C ALA A 173 0.43 17.96 7.96
N PHE A 174 -0.16 17.13 7.11
CA PHE A 174 -0.89 17.56 5.93
C PHE A 174 -2.16 16.72 5.73
N GLY A 175 -3.16 17.33 5.08
CA GLY A 175 -4.37 16.62 4.68
C GLY A 175 -4.13 15.77 3.43
N ASP A 176 -4.71 14.57 3.40
CA ASP A 176 -4.65 13.69 2.24
C ASP A 176 -6.06 13.22 1.85
N TYR A 177 -6.29 13.13 0.54
CA TYR A 177 -7.59 12.81 -0.06
C TYR A 177 -7.41 11.77 -1.16
N GLN A 178 -8.34 10.82 -1.18
CA GLN A 178 -8.33 9.72 -2.14
C GLN A 178 -9.74 9.45 -2.67
N ILE A 179 -9.83 8.97 -3.91
CA ILE A 179 -11.08 8.52 -4.53
C ILE A 179 -10.83 7.20 -5.24
N GLY A 180 -11.85 6.36 -5.27
CA GLY A 180 -11.75 5.07 -5.92
C GLY A 180 -13.04 4.61 -6.54
N LEU A 181 -12.91 3.77 -7.55
CA LEU A 181 -13.99 3.09 -8.25
C LEU A 181 -13.69 1.60 -8.29
N ASN A 182 -14.70 0.77 -8.11
CA ASN A 182 -14.58 -0.68 -8.25
C ASN A 182 -15.85 -1.27 -8.88
N TYR A 183 -15.64 -2.19 -9.80
CA TYR A 183 -16.68 -3.06 -10.35
C TYR A 183 -16.40 -4.49 -9.93
N SER A 184 -17.42 -5.18 -9.44
CA SER A 184 -17.36 -6.61 -9.13
C SER A 184 -18.48 -7.38 -9.80
N TYR A 185 -18.11 -8.51 -10.40
CA TYR A 185 -19.03 -9.54 -10.82
C TYR A 185 -18.66 -10.82 -10.09
N ALA A 186 -19.51 -11.26 -9.17
CA ALA A 186 -19.19 -12.34 -8.25
C ALA A 186 -20.40 -13.26 -8.05
N PRO A 187 -20.75 -14.12 -9.06
CA PRO A 187 -21.79 -15.12 -8.91
C PRO A 187 -21.37 -16.18 -7.88
N GLU A 188 -22.33 -16.85 -7.26
CA GLU A 188 -22.06 -17.94 -6.30
C GLU A 188 -21.20 -19.04 -6.93
N ASP A 189 -21.58 -19.47 -8.14
CA ASP A 189 -20.84 -20.42 -8.93
C ASP A 189 -20.30 -19.77 -10.20
N GLY A 190 -19.03 -20.08 -10.55
CA GLY A 190 -18.42 -19.64 -11.78
C GLY A 190 -17.37 -18.53 -11.62
N LEU A 191 -17.03 -17.88 -12.73
CA LEU A 191 -16.03 -16.83 -12.82
C LEU A 191 -16.43 -15.61 -12.02
N GLY A 192 -15.60 -15.20 -11.07
CA GLY A 192 -15.67 -13.89 -10.42
C GLY A 192 -14.67 -12.92 -11.05
N VAL A 193 -15.08 -11.66 -11.24
CA VAL A 193 -14.26 -10.59 -11.82
C VAL A 193 -14.32 -9.36 -10.93
N PHE A 194 -13.17 -8.82 -10.57
CA PHE A 194 -13.02 -7.64 -9.73
C PHE A 194 -12.04 -6.69 -10.40
N ILE A 195 -12.51 -5.50 -10.75
CA ILE A 195 -11.71 -4.48 -11.44
C ILE A 195 -11.87 -3.18 -10.67
N GLY A 196 -10.77 -2.54 -10.33
CA GLY A 196 -10.83 -1.27 -9.62
C GLY A 196 -9.71 -0.35 -10.01
N ALA A 197 -9.95 0.94 -9.77
CA ALA A 197 -8.98 2.00 -9.93
C ALA A 197 -9.14 3.00 -8.79
N ALA A 198 -8.02 3.60 -8.35
CA ALA A 198 -8.05 4.65 -7.36
C ALA A 198 -6.99 5.72 -7.67
N MET A 199 -7.26 6.93 -7.19
CA MET A 199 -6.35 8.05 -7.20
C MET A 199 -6.13 8.50 -5.76
N HIS A 200 -4.87 8.52 -5.36
CA HIS A 200 -4.40 8.92 -4.04
C HIS A 200 -3.70 10.28 -4.14
N HIS A 201 -3.59 11.01 -3.03
CA HIS A 201 -2.92 12.31 -2.93
C HIS A 201 -3.47 13.33 -3.91
N ILE A 202 -4.81 13.45 -3.99
CA ILE A 202 -5.50 14.31 -4.96
C ILE A 202 -5.06 15.77 -4.82
N GLY A 203 -4.81 16.23 -3.59
CA GLY A 203 -4.38 17.58 -3.27
C GLY A 203 -2.90 17.87 -3.54
N GLU A 204 -2.09 16.86 -3.87
CA GLU A 204 -0.63 16.99 -4.02
C GLU A 204 -0.01 17.78 -2.86
N PRO A 205 -0.17 17.31 -1.59
CA PRO A 205 0.28 18.06 -0.43
C PRO A 205 1.78 18.29 -0.48
N GLU A 206 2.22 19.44 0.06
CA GLU A 206 3.65 19.74 0.19
C GLU A 206 4.27 18.88 1.29
N GLN A 207 5.47 18.40 1.03
CA GLN A 207 6.23 17.50 1.90
C GLN A 207 7.59 18.08 2.25
N SER A 208 7.60 19.26 2.88
CA SER A 208 8.82 19.89 3.32
C SER A 208 8.79 20.11 4.83
N PHE A 209 9.92 19.87 5.48
CA PHE A 209 10.14 20.30 6.86
C PHE A 209 10.47 21.79 6.94
N PHE A 210 10.85 22.43 5.83
CA PHE A 210 11.13 23.87 5.76
C PHE A 210 9.87 24.61 5.32
N PHE A 211 9.24 25.32 6.26
CA PHE A 211 8.07 26.15 6.00
C PHE A 211 8.41 27.65 5.83
N GLU A 212 9.63 28.05 6.13
CA GLU A 212 10.03 29.44 5.95
C GLU A 212 10.27 29.73 4.46
N ALA A 213 9.43 30.60 3.91
CA ALA A 213 9.73 31.29 2.67
C ALA A 213 10.94 32.22 2.95
N THR A 214 12.14 31.74 2.66
CA THR A 214 13.28 32.63 2.53
C THR A 214 12.95 33.57 1.37
N GLU A 215 13.11 34.90 1.56
CA GLU A 215 12.86 35.96 0.57
C GLU A 215 13.73 35.82 -0.71
N ASP A 216 14.64 34.87 -0.77
CA ASP A 216 15.41 34.52 -1.94
C ASP A 216 14.57 33.55 -2.84
N GLU A 217 13.85 34.16 -3.78
CA GLU A 217 12.99 33.52 -4.81
C GLU A 217 13.70 32.49 -5.71
N LEU A 218 14.94 32.13 -5.50
CA LEU A 218 15.75 31.38 -6.47
C LEU A 218 15.76 29.87 -6.30
N VAL A 219 15.17 29.29 -5.23
CA VAL A 219 15.11 27.82 -5.07
C VAL A 219 13.82 27.38 -4.40
N GLN A 220 12.65 27.66 -4.98
CA GLN A 220 11.44 26.93 -4.65
C GLN A 220 11.48 25.55 -5.32
N VAL A 221 12.17 24.61 -4.71
CA VAL A 221 11.98 23.20 -5.08
C VAL A 221 10.62 22.77 -4.52
N SER A 222 9.63 22.73 -5.39
CA SER A 222 8.30 22.21 -5.04
C SER A 222 8.42 20.74 -4.61
N ASN A 223 8.32 20.46 -3.32
CA ASN A 223 8.35 19.12 -2.72
C ASN A 223 6.93 18.53 -2.60
N LYS A 224 6.11 18.70 -3.62
CA LYS A 224 4.75 18.14 -3.66
C LYS A 224 4.78 16.62 -3.78
N LEU A 225 3.95 15.96 -2.98
CA LEU A 225 3.69 14.52 -3.13
C LEU A 225 2.91 14.28 -4.44
N PRO A 226 3.49 13.58 -5.43
CA PRO A 226 2.79 13.33 -6.67
C PRO A 226 1.56 12.46 -6.45
N ARG A 227 0.51 12.68 -7.23
CA ARG A 227 -0.63 11.77 -7.27
C ARG A 227 -0.19 10.37 -7.61
N ARG A 228 -0.73 9.41 -6.86
CA ARG A 228 -0.56 7.99 -7.15
C ARG A 228 -1.84 7.44 -7.76
N TYR A 229 -1.71 6.77 -8.88
CA TYR A 229 -2.79 6.02 -9.53
C TYR A 229 -2.58 4.54 -9.27
N SER A 230 -3.63 3.85 -8.88
CA SER A 230 -3.63 2.39 -8.75
C SER A 230 -4.74 1.80 -9.62
N GLY A 231 -4.47 0.64 -10.23
CA GLY A 231 -5.46 -0.11 -11.00
C GLY A 231 -5.23 -1.60 -10.82
N TYR A 232 -6.28 -2.38 -10.62
CA TYR A 232 -6.16 -3.82 -10.43
C TYR A 232 -7.25 -4.61 -11.14
N ILE A 233 -6.90 -5.85 -11.47
CA ILE A 233 -7.81 -6.88 -11.96
C ILE A 233 -7.54 -8.14 -11.14
N ASN A 234 -8.58 -8.66 -10.48
CA ASN A 234 -8.55 -9.94 -9.79
C ASN A 234 -9.62 -10.84 -10.35
N LEU A 235 -9.28 -12.08 -10.66
CA LEU A 235 -10.23 -13.08 -11.11
C LEU A 235 -10.35 -14.19 -10.06
N ARG A 236 -11.54 -14.78 -9.95
CA ARG A 236 -11.79 -15.99 -9.19
C ARG A 236 -12.28 -17.07 -10.17
N LEU A 237 -11.49 -18.10 -10.34
CA LEU A 237 -11.73 -19.22 -11.25
C LEU A 237 -11.93 -20.51 -10.42
N PRO A 238 -13.17 -20.97 -10.19
CA PRO A 238 -13.37 -22.23 -9.51
C PRO A 238 -12.91 -23.39 -10.40
N LEU A 239 -11.97 -24.21 -9.89
CA LEU A 239 -11.44 -25.41 -10.54
C LEU A 239 -12.08 -26.68 -9.95
N GLY A 240 -13.38 -26.62 -9.67
CA GLY A 240 -14.15 -27.67 -9.03
C GLY A 240 -14.69 -27.26 -7.66
N LYS A 241 -14.95 -28.25 -6.78
CA LYS A 241 -15.63 -27.99 -5.49
C LYS A 241 -14.69 -27.54 -4.37
N PHE A 242 -13.40 -27.78 -4.51
CA PHE A 242 -12.42 -27.62 -3.42
C PHE A 242 -11.25 -26.71 -3.78
N VAL A 243 -11.10 -26.35 -5.04
CA VAL A 243 -9.96 -25.53 -5.50
C VAL A 243 -10.46 -24.35 -6.29
N GLU A 244 -9.94 -23.17 -5.98
CA GLU A 244 -10.12 -21.95 -6.74
C GLU A 244 -8.74 -21.42 -7.17
N PHE A 245 -8.66 -20.89 -8.39
CA PHE A 245 -7.48 -20.23 -8.91
C PHE A 245 -7.74 -18.73 -9.02
N HIS A 246 -6.86 -17.93 -8.43
CA HIS A 246 -7.02 -16.47 -8.32
C HIS A 246 -5.86 -15.76 -9.00
N PRO A 247 -5.88 -15.53 -10.32
CA PRO A 247 -4.92 -14.65 -10.98
C PRO A 247 -5.23 -13.20 -10.65
N ARG A 248 -4.18 -12.41 -10.38
CA ARG A 248 -4.28 -11.02 -9.95
C ARG A 248 -3.19 -10.17 -10.58
N VAL A 249 -3.56 -8.97 -10.97
CA VAL A 249 -2.63 -7.95 -11.45
C VAL A 249 -2.97 -6.64 -10.77
N LEU A 250 -1.95 -5.95 -10.31
CA LEU A 250 -2.03 -4.62 -9.75
C LEU A 250 -0.96 -3.74 -10.38
N ALA A 251 -1.33 -2.53 -10.79
CA ALA A 251 -0.46 -1.50 -11.30
C ALA A 251 -0.49 -0.28 -10.38
N TYR A 252 0.67 0.29 -10.11
CA TYR A 252 0.83 1.60 -9.47
C TYR A 252 1.63 2.54 -10.36
N SER A 253 1.21 3.80 -10.45
CA SER A 253 1.98 4.85 -11.09
C SER A 253 2.01 6.07 -10.19
N GLN A 254 3.22 6.57 -9.88
CA GLN A 254 3.44 7.77 -9.05
C GLN A 254 4.66 8.52 -9.57
N GLY A 255 4.43 9.75 -10.08
CA GLY A 255 5.48 10.49 -10.75
C GLY A 255 6.08 9.69 -11.92
N PRO A 256 7.41 9.54 -12.00
CA PRO A 256 8.09 8.78 -13.06
C PRO A 256 8.06 7.26 -12.86
N HIS A 257 7.57 6.80 -11.71
CA HIS A 257 7.65 5.40 -11.31
C HIS A 257 6.39 4.63 -11.70
N LEU A 258 6.58 3.41 -12.20
CA LEU A 258 5.54 2.44 -12.47
C LEU A 258 5.95 1.11 -11.82
N ALA A 259 5.06 0.53 -11.03
CA ALA A 259 5.24 -0.82 -10.50
C ALA A 259 4.03 -1.68 -10.85
N LEU A 260 4.29 -2.90 -11.26
CA LEU A 260 3.28 -3.92 -11.51
C LEU A 260 3.48 -5.06 -10.50
N ASN A 261 2.40 -5.63 -10.00
CA ASN A 261 2.39 -6.90 -9.28
C ASN A 261 1.50 -7.85 -10.04
N GLY A 262 2.08 -8.88 -10.64
CA GLY A 262 1.32 -9.86 -11.42
C GLY A 262 1.61 -11.28 -10.97
N GLY A 263 0.56 -12.06 -10.75
CA GLY A 263 0.70 -13.44 -10.31
C GLY A 263 -0.62 -14.11 -10.00
N ALA A 264 -0.57 -15.19 -9.24
CA ALA A 264 -1.76 -15.93 -8.88
C ALA A 264 -1.59 -16.69 -7.57
N ASN A 265 -2.71 -17.04 -6.95
CA ASN A 265 -2.76 -18.00 -5.85
C ASN A 265 -3.84 -19.06 -6.07
N PHE A 266 -3.60 -20.23 -5.53
CA PHE A 266 -4.59 -21.29 -5.37
C PHE A 266 -5.18 -21.20 -3.97
N ARG A 267 -6.50 -21.29 -3.87
CA ARG A 267 -7.25 -21.49 -2.63
C ARG A 267 -7.75 -22.92 -2.60
N MET A 268 -7.33 -23.71 -1.63
CA MET A 268 -7.69 -25.11 -1.45
C MET A 268 -8.55 -25.26 -0.21
N LEU A 269 -9.81 -25.61 -0.38
CA LEU A 269 -10.78 -25.79 0.70
C LEU A 269 -10.71 -27.21 1.24
N PHE A 270 -10.33 -27.39 2.49
CA PHE A 270 -10.21 -28.71 3.14
C PHE A 270 -11.46 -29.08 3.94
N ASN A 271 -12.12 -28.10 4.55
CA ASN A 271 -13.31 -28.33 5.34
C ASN A 271 -14.28 -27.16 5.19
N ARG A 272 -15.46 -27.41 4.60
CA ARG A 272 -16.50 -26.41 4.39
C ARG A 272 -17.14 -25.92 5.69
N ASP A 273 -17.44 -26.85 6.59
CA ASP A 273 -18.17 -26.54 7.81
C ASP A 273 -17.34 -25.65 8.75
N LYS A 274 -16.03 -25.86 8.76
CA LYS A 274 -15.08 -25.07 9.54
C LYS A 274 -14.49 -23.90 8.76
N GLY A 275 -14.81 -23.74 7.49
CA GLY A 275 -14.21 -22.71 6.63
C GLY A 275 -12.68 -22.83 6.56
N LEU A 276 -12.13 -24.09 6.60
CA LEU A 276 -10.68 -24.31 6.56
C LEU A 276 -10.20 -24.36 5.12
N ALA A 277 -9.35 -23.40 4.75
CA ALA A 277 -8.70 -23.37 3.44
C ALA A 277 -7.22 -22.93 3.54
N LEU A 278 -6.44 -23.39 2.57
CA LEU A 278 -5.03 -23.01 2.39
C LEU A 278 -4.89 -22.20 1.11
N HIS A 279 -4.13 -21.13 1.18
CA HIS A 279 -3.70 -20.34 0.04
C HIS A 279 -2.22 -20.56 -0.24
N LEU A 280 -1.88 -20.84 -1.50
CA LEU A 280 -0.50 -20.87 -1.96
C LEU A 280 -0.41 -20.10 -3.26
N GLY A 281 0.57 -19.20 -3.38
CA GLY A 281 0.69 -18.36 -4.55
C GLY A 281 2.06 -17.75 -4.74
N GLY A 282 2.20 -17.10 -5.88
CA GLY A 282 3.42 -16.39 -6.24
C GLY A 282 3.15 -15.26 -7.22
N TRP A 283 3.95 -14.21 -7.11
CA TRP A 283 3.90 -13.00 -7.95
C TRP A 283 5.29 -12.58 -8.38
N ALA A 284 5.34 -11.84 -9.48
CA ALA A 284 6.50 -11.07 -9.90
C ALA A 284 6.17 -9.58 -9.82
N ARG A 285 7.18 -8.79 -9.47
CA ARG A 285 7.09 -7.33 -9.41
C ARG A 285 8.04 -6.69 -10.41
N PRO A 286 7.63 -6.53 -11.69
CA PRO A 286 8.33 -5.63 -12.59
C PRO A 286 8.11 -4.17 -12.18
N VAL A 287 9.19 -3.39 -12.22
CA VAL A 287 9.21 -1.96 -11.93
C VAL A 287 9.87 -1.22 -13.09
N ARG A 288 9.39 -0.01 -13.34
CA ARG A 288 10.06 0.94 -14.22
C ARG A 288 10.55 2.11 -13.39
N ASN A 289 11.83 2.29 -13.31
CA ASN A 289 12.50 3.43 -12.72
C ASN A 289 13.11 4.25 -13.85
N MET A 290 12.60 5.48 -14.02
CA MET A 290 12.96 6.35 -15.15
C MET A 290 12.71 5.64 -16.49
N ASP A 291 13.74 5.17 -17.19
CA ASP A 291 13.64 4.62 -18.53
C ASP A 291 13.85 3.09 -18.61
N GLU A 292 14.19 2.43 -17.49
CA GLU A 292 14.48 1.01 -17.47
C GLU A 292 13.41 0.18 -16.77
N PHE A 293 13.03 -0.93 -17.40
CA PHE A 293 12.21 -1.97 -16.80
C PHE A 293 13.09 -3.07 -16.21
N SER A 294 12.86 -3.40 -14.93
CA SER A 294 13.50 -4.52 -14.26
C SER A 294 12.50 -5.30 -13.43
N VAL A 295 12.78 -6.57 -13.15
CA VAL A 295 11.98 -7.33 -12.16
C VAL A 295 12.65 -7.15 -10.82
N SER A 296 12.01 -6.38 -9.93
CA SER A 296 12.59 -6.06 -8.62
C SER A 296 12.51 -7.22 -7.64
N SER A 297 11.47 -8.05 -7.71
CA SER A 297 11.31 -9.18 -6.78
C SER A 297 10.37 -10.26 -7.31
N PHE A 298 10.61 -11.50 -6.84
CA PHE A 298 9.61 -12.57 -6.81
C PHE A 298 9.03 -12.70 -5.43
N ILE A 299 7.73 -12.93 -5.33
CA ILE A 299 6.98 -12.97 -4.08
C ILE A 299 6.36 -14.35 -3.94
N ALA A 300 6.63 -15.04 -2.85
CA ALA A 300 5.95 -16.27 -2.45
C ALA A 300 4.91 -15.94 -1.38
N LEU A 301 3.72 -16.52 -1.49
CA LEU A 301 2.62 -16.37 -0.54
C LEU A 301 2.16 -17.71 0.00
N MET A 302 1.90 -17.74 1.29
CA MET A 302 1.13 -18.77 1.98
C MET A 302 0.08 -18.11 2.87
N GLY A 303 -1.15 -18.66 2.91
CA GLY A 303 -2.21 -18.16 3.77
C GLY A 303 -3.11 -19.28 4.27
N ILE A 304 -3.70 -19.08 5.44
CA ILE A 304 -4.63 -20.02 6.07
C ILE A 304 -5.93 -19.28 6.38
N GLU A 305 -7.05 -19.83 5.91
CA GLU A 305 -8.39 -19.44 6.38
C GLU A 305 -8.85 -20.45 7.43
N TYR A 306 -9.40 -19.96 8.50
CA TYR A 306 -10.10 -20.76 9.50
C TYR A 306 -11.30 -20.00 10.03
N SER A 307 -12.51 -20.49 9.73
CA SER A 307 -13.76 -19.78 10.07
C SER A 307 -13.76 -18.35 9.50
N ASN A 308 -13.71 -17.34 10.37
CA ASN A 308 -13.74 -15.94 10.03
C ASN A 308 -12.34 -15.29 9.99
N PHE A 309 -11.30 -16.05 10.32
CA PHE A 309 -9.92 -15.58 10.34
C PHE A 309 -9.20 -15.95 9.06
N ILE A 310 -8.39 -15.03 8.58
CA ILE A 310 -7.49 -15.22 7.46
C ILE A 310 -6.11 -14.71 7.90
N VAL A 311 -5.12 -15.59 7.86
CA VAL A 311 -3.73 -15.26 8.17
C VAL A 311 -2.90 -15.50 6.93
N GLY A 312 -2.16 -14.48 6.51
CA GLY A 312 -1.28 -14.52 5.34
C GLY A 312 0.16 -14.25 5.71
N PHE A 313 1.07 -14.92 5.05
CA PHE A 313 2.51 -14.69 5.09
C PHE A 313 3.04 -14.61 3.67
N SER A 314 3.87 -13.59 3.38
CA SER A 314 4.58 -13.52 2.12
C SER A 314 6.04 -13.17 2.32
N TYR A 315 6.86 -13.62 1.38
CA TYR A 315 8.28 -13.35 1.34
C TYR A 315 8.67 -12.87 -0.06
N ASP A 316 9.26 -11.67 -0.11
CA ASP A 316 9.74 -11.06 -1.35
C ASP A 316 11.23 -11.36 -1.48
N LEU A 317 11.59 -12.07 -2.53
CA LEU A 317 12.97 -12.31 -2.96
C LEU A 317 13.40 -11.18 -3.87
N GLY A 318 14.23 -10.25 -3.39
CA GLY A 318 14.78 -9.17 -4.19
C GLY A 318 15.78 -9.70 -5.22
N LEU A 319 15.65 -9.24 -6.47
CA LEU A 319 16.54 -9.62 -7.57
C LEU A 319 17.64 -8.59 -7.81
N ASP A 320 17.45 -7.35 -7.33
CA ASP A 320 18.45 -6.29 -7.45
C ASP A 320 19.62 -6.57 -6.48
N GLN A 321 20.79 -6.87 -7.05
CA GLN A 321 22.00 -7.07 -6.26
C GLN A 321 22.66 -5.71 -6.00
N LEU A 322 22.95 -5.41 -4.73
CA LEU A 322 23.83 -4.29 -4.38
C LEU A 322 25.28 -4.68 -4.74
N PRO A 323 26.05 -3.81 -5.45
CA PRO A 323 27.35 -4.17 -6.02
C PRO A 323 28.41 -4.63 -5.02
N GLN A 324 28.26 -4.39 -3.73
CA GLN A 324 29.35 -4.55 -2.77
C GLN A 324 29.25 -5.73 -1.78
N ASN A 325 28.09 -6.42 -1.56
CA ASN A 325 28.04 -7.39 -0.47
C ASN A 325 27.09 -8.59 -0.62
N TRP A 326 26.60 -8.99 -1.80
CA TRP A 326 25.71 -10.16 -1.96
C TRP A 326 24.44 -10.14 -1.07
N ARG A 327 24.13 -9.01 -0.42
CA ARG A 327 22.97 -8.88 0.45
C ARG A 327 21.75 -8.58 -0.38
N GLN A 328 20.78 -9.49 -0.37
CA GLN A 328 19.53 -9.36 -1.10
C GLN A 328 18.57 -8.41 -0.38
N ARG A 329 17.86 -7.60 -1.14
CA ARG A 329 16.80 -6.69 -0.65
C ARG A 329 15.51 -7.46 -0.41
N ASN A 330 15.54 -8.42 0.50
CA ASN A 330 14.37 -9.23 0.84
C ASN A 330 13.40 -8.46 1.74
N SER A 331 12.13 -8.85 1.68
CA SER A 331 11.12 -8.37 2.62
C SER A 331 10.16 -9.50 2.99
N PHE A 332 9.57 -9.40 4.17
CA PHE A 332 8.49 -10.29 4.55
C PHE A 332 7.27 -9.49 5.01
N GLU A 333 6.10 -10.08 4.84
CA GLU A 333 4.83 -9.53 5.31
C GLU A 333 4.06 -10.60 6.06
N ILE A 334 3.41 -10.17 7.12
CA ILE A 334 2.39 -10.95 7.81
C ILE A 334 1.08 -10.16 7.84
N SER A 335 -0.02 -10.81 7.54
CA SER A 335 -1.35 -10.21 7.57
C SER A 335 -2.32 -11.06 8.39
N VAL A 336 -3.25 -10.40 9.05
CA VAL A 336 -4.35 -11.03 9.77
C VAL A 336 -5.62 -10.25 9.46
N SER A 337 -6.66 -10.96 9.03
CA SER A 337 -7.97 -10.36 8.81
C SER A 337 -9.04 -11.18 9.53
N TYR A 338 -9.99 -10.48 10.13
CA TYR A 338 -11.19 -11.06 10.72
C TYR A 338 -12.44 -10.51 10.03
N LEU A 339 -13.30 -11.40 9.57
CA LEU A 339 -14.56 -11.08 8.91
C LEU A 339 -15.71 -11.42 9.87
N GLY A 340 -16.35 -10.39 10.43
CA GLY A 340 -17.43 -10.60 11.41
C GLY A 340 -18.73 -11.05 10.72
N ASN A 341 -19.40 -11.98 11.34
CA ASN A 341 -20.60 -12.72 10.97
C ASN A 341 -21.36 -12.22 9.73
N ALA A 342 -21.35 -13.05 8.69
CA ALA A 342 -22.36 -12.98 7.64
C ALA A 342 -23.59 -13.76 8.16
N ASP A 343 -24.74 -13.11 8.33
CA ASP A 343 -25.99 -13.85 8.33
C ASP A 343 -26.10 -14.50 6.93
N ASP A 344 -26.30 -15.80 6.83
CA ASP A 344 -26.28 -16.62 5.61
C ASP A 344 -27.15 -16.11 4.44
N THR A 345 -28.05 -15.16 4.71
CA THR A 345 -28.96 -14.55 3.74
C THR A 345 -28.43 -13.24 3.12
N GLU A 346 -27.30 -12.68 3.57
CA GLU A 346 -26.86 -11.32 3.21
C GLU A 346 -25.50 -11.27 2.49
N ALA A 347 -24.86 -12.39 2.26
CA ALA A 347 -23.53 -12.41 1.67
C ALA A 347 -23.53 -11.90 0.21
N VAL A 348 -22.89 -10.76 -0.02
CA VAL A 348 -22.42 -10.40 -1.37
C VAL A 348 -21.09 -11.12 -1.58
N PRO A 349 -20.96 -11.96 -2.61
CA PRO A 349 -19.72 -12.66 -2.85
C PRO A 349 -18.57 -11.66 -3.11
N CYS A 350 -17.57 -11.72 -2.26
CA CYS A 350 -16.35 -10.93 -2.38
C CYS A 350 -15.15 -11.87 -2.32
N PRO A 351 -14.04 -11.60 -2.98
CA PRO A 351 -12.87 -12.45 -2.80
C PRO A 351 -12.44 -12.37 -1.34
N LYS A 352 -12.29 -13.53 -0.70
CA LYS A 352 -11.82 -13.58 0.68
C LYS A 352 -10.35 -13.20 0.81
N PHE A 353 -9.58 -13.38 -0.28
CA PHE A 353 -8.17 -13.02 -0.37
C PHE A 353 -7.82 -12.52 -1.74
#